data_c2eb035fcdfae400345358ba028356f2
#
_entry.id   c2eb035fcdfae400345358ba028356f2
#
_cell.length_a   1.000
_cell.length_b   1.000
_cell.length_c   1.000
_cell.angle_alpha   90.00
_cell.angle_beta   90.00
_cell.angle_gamma   90.00
#
_symmetry.space_group_name_H-M   'P 1'
#
loop_
_entity.id
_entity.type
_entity.pdbx_description
1 polymer ?
#
loop_
_entity_poly.entity_id
_entity_poly.type
_entity_poly.pdbx_seq_one_letter_code
_entity_poly.pdbx_strand_id
1 'polypeptide(L)'
;GGITVITRNLGMFKIKQYDIFSMMTVEYAEDGPIAFAEKYRLVMDFSQYTKDIIGDIEYMYAVQYKSKTNERQIIFSQTSKNAYGVERLNTENAITYPELIEIGNNKDALYFETYKHDKVLIWEMGDSIIELVTYGFNKSELIELSKFVQKVE
;
A
#
# COMPACT_ATOMS: atom_id res chain seq x y z
N GLY A 1 -6.81 9.49 31.15
CA GLY A 1 -5.53 9.05 30.75
C GLY A 1 -4.94 9.73 29.55
N GLY A 2 -3.69 9.53 29.37
CA GLY A 2 -2.96 10.04 28.24
C GLY A 2 -3.07 9.16 27.00
N ILE A 3 -2.52 9.64 25.90
CA ILE A 3 -2.37 8.86 24.68
C ILE A 3 -1.08 8.04 24.81
N THR A 4 -1.20 6.75 24.65
CA THR A 4 -0.03 5.86 24.59
C THR A 4 0.42 5.75 23.14
N VAL A 5 1.69 5.95 22.90
CA VAL A 5 2.30 5.81 21.58
C VAL A 5 3.20 4.58 21.60
N ILE A 6 2.93 3.65 20.72
CA ILE A 6 3.73 2.45 20.54
C ILE A 6 4.53 2.60 19.26
N THR A 7 5.85 2.52 19.36
CA THR A 7 6.72 2.53 18.19
C THR A 7 7.06 1.09 17.83
N ARG A 8 6.85 0.71 16.60
CA ARG A 8 7.14 -0.63 16.08
C ARG A 8 8.05 -0.54 14.86
N ASN A 9 9.02 -1.43 14.82
CA ASN A 9 9.81 -1.64 13.61
C ASN A 9 9.23 -2.85 12.89
N LEU A 10 8.58 -2.61 11.76
CA LEU A 10 8.00 -3.64 10.91
C LEU A 10 8.78 -3.67 9.59
N GLY A 11 9.86 -4.45 9.57
CA GLY A 11 10.76 -4.49 8.45
C GLY A 11 11.37 -3.11 8.18
N MET A 12 11.16 -2.58 6.99
CA MET A 12 11.63 -1.22 6.63
C MET A 12 10.77 -0.11 7.23
N PHE A 13 9.61 -0.43 7.76
CA PHE A 13 8.68 0.58 8.29
C PHE A 13 8.99 0.86 9.76
N LYS A 14 9.12 2.13 10.07
CA LYS A 14 9.10 2.61 11.44
C LYS A 14 7.71 3.20 11.69
N ILE A 15 6.90 2.48 12.43
CA ILE A 15 5.49 2.80 12.60
C ILE A 15 5.24 3.25 14.02
N LYS A 16 4.59 4.41 14.16
CA LYS A 16 4.06 4.87 15.43
C LYS A 16 2.56 4.60 15.46
N GLN A 17 2.14 3.83 16.44
CA GLN A 17 0.73 3.50 16.64
C GLN A 17 0.21 4.18 17.89
N TYR A 18 -0.93 4.84 17.76
CA TYR A 18 -1.62 5.50 18.87
C TYR A 18 -2.75 4.61 19.36
N ASP A 19 -2.85 4.43 20.68
CA ASP A 19 -3.75 3.44 21.30
C ASP A 19 -5.23 3.79 21.22
N ILE A 20 -5.57 5.06 21.13
CA ILE A 20 -6.98 5.47 21.14
C ILE A 20 -7.69 5.22 19.81
N PHE A 21 -6.96 5.19 18.73
CA PHE A 21 -7.54 4.94 17.40
C PHE A 21 -6.45 4.39 16.53
N SER A 22 -6.67 3.43 15.81
CA SER A 22 -5.73 2.82 14.89
C SER A 22 -5.12 3.85 13.91
N MET A 23 -4.53 4.91 14.45
CA MET A 23 -3.78 5.89 13.67
C MET A 23 -2.32 5.51 13.66
N MET A 24 -1.74 5.46 12.48
CA MET A 24 -0.34 5.13 12.30
C MET A 24 0.33 6.19 11.44
N THR A 25 1.59 6.46 11.76
CA THR A 25 2.44 7.29 10.93
C THR A 25 3.65 6.48 10.49
N VAL A 26 4.02 6.62 9.23
CA VAL A 26 5.24 6.04 8.69
C VAL A 26 6.23 7.17 8.50
N GLU A 27 7.42 7.02 9.12
CA GLU A 27 8.47 8.03 9.03
C GLU A 27 9.56 7.59 8.08
N TYR A 28 9.94 8.49 7.18
CA TYR A 28 11.04 8.33 6.25
C TYR A 28 11.99 9.52 6.31
N ALA A 29 13.04 9.48 5.51
CA ALA A 29 13.99 10.56 5.41
C ALA A 29 13.32 11.89 5.05
N GLU A 30 13.84 12.98 5.60
CA GLU A 30 13.23 14.31 5.52
C GLU A 30 13.48 15.04 4.20
N ASP A 31 14.24 14.45 3.29
CA ASP A 31 14.48 15.06 1.99
C ASP A 31 13.18 15.12 1.18
N GLY A 32 13.03 16.13 0.38
CA GLY A 32 11.84 16.33 -0.43
C GLY A 32 11.60 15.18 -1.44
N PRO A 33 10.45 15.24 -2.14
CA PRO A 33 10.11 14.19 -3.11
C PRO A 33 11.19 14.02 -4.17
N ILE A 34 11.54 12.76 -4.44
CA ILE A 34 12.54 12.40 -5.45
C ILE A 34 11.84 11.57 -6.52
N ALA A 35 12.12 11.88 -7.78
CA ALA A 35 11.58 11.15 -8.91
C ALA A 35 11.99 9.68 -8.87
N PHE A 36 11.14 8.80 -9.41
CA PHE A 36 11.44 7.37 -9.50
C PHE A 36 12.70 7.10 -10.33
N ALA A 37 13.60 6.26 -9.81
CA ALA A 37 14.67 5.68 -10.61
C ALA A 37 14.12 4.53 -11.48
N GLU A 38 13.14 3.78 -10.96
CA GLU A 38 12.55 2.64 -11.65
C GLU A 38 11.02 2.73 -11.60
N LYS A 39 10.40 2.16 -12.61
CA LYS A 39 8.95 2.15 -12.75
C LYS A 39 8.41 0.77 -12.44
N TYR A 40 7.48 0.69 -11.51
CA TYR A 40 6.80 -0.56 -11.14
C TYR A 40 5.32 -0.43 -11.48
N ARG A 41 4.74 -1.49 -11.98
CA ARG A 41 3.31 -1.53 -12.35
C ARG A 41 2.72 -2.90 -12.00
N LEU A 42 1.42 -2.89 -11.74
CA LEU A 42 0.64 -4.12 -11.68
C LEU A 42 0.37 -4.56 -13.11
N VAL A 43 0.92 -5.70 -13.50
CA VAL A 43 0.88 -6.19 -14.89
C VAL A 43 0.07 -7.48 -14.93
N MET A 44 -1.15 -7.39 -15.44
CA MET A 44 -2.06 -8.52 -15.61
C MET A 44 -3.07 -8.20 -16.71
N ASP A 45 -3.94 -9.15 -17.03
CA ASP A 45 -5.02 -8.90 -17.98
C ASP A 45 -6.14 -8.09 -17.30
N PHE A 46 -6.31 -6.85 -17.74
CA PHE A 46 -7.34 -5.94 -17.26
C PHE A 46 -8.52 -5.77 -18.20
N SER A 47 -8.70 -6.70 -19.15
CA SER A 47 -9.77 -6.58 -20.16
C SER A 47 -11.17 -6.50 -19.53
N GLN A 48 -11.36 -7.09 -18.33
CA GLN A 48 -12.62 -7.06 -17.60
C GLN A 48 -12.71 -5.93 -16.57
N TYR A 49 -11.81 -4.96 -16.65
CA TYR A 49 -11.76 -3.82 -15.74
C TYR A 49 -11.81 -2.50 -16.51
N THR A 50 -12.41 -1.49 -15.90
CA THR A 50 -12.21 -0.10 -16.32
C THR A 50 -10.99 0.45 -15.58
N LYS A 51 -10.27 1.36 -16.22
CA LYS A 51 -9.03 1.93 -15.69
C LYS A 51 -9.19 3.44 -15.53
N ASP A 52 -8.81 3.96 -14.37
CA ASP A 52 -8.77 5.38 -14.09
C ASP A 52 -7.43 5.74 -13.43
N ILE A 53 -6.63 6.56 -14.11
CA ILE A 53 -5.37 7.04 -13.55
C ILE A 53 -5.69 8.21 -12.61
N ILE A 54 -5.44 8.02 -11.31
CA ILE A 54 -5.76 9.02 -10.28
C ILE A 54 -4.56 9.84 -9.85
N GLY A 55 -3.35 9.46 -10.26
CA GLY A 55 -2.14 10.23 -10.02
C GLY A 55 -1.04 9.79 -10.98
N ASP A 56 -0.36 10.74 -11.59
CA ASP A 56 0.75 10.43 -12.52
C ASP A 56 1.72 11.61 -12.56
N ILE A 57 2.58 11.66 -11.57
CA ILE A 57 3.65 12.65 -11.47
C ILE A 57 4.98 11.91 -11.26
N GLU A 58 6.10 12.63 -11.29
CA GLU A 58 7.44 12.03 -11.30
C GLU A 58 7.78 11.19 -10.05
N TYR A 59 7.09 11.40 -8.94
CA TYR A 59 7.35 10.71 -7.67
C TYR A 59 6.14 9.96 -7.12
N MET A 60 5.02 9.93 -7.84
CA MET A 60 3.83 9.18 -7.44
C MET A 60 2.97 8.81 -8.65
N TYR A 61 2.60 7.54 -8.71
CA TYR A 61 1.67 7.02 -9.70
C TYR A 61 0.58 6.24 -8.98
N ALA A 62 -0.67 6.48 -9.33
CA ALA A 62 -1.79 5.73 -8.78
C ALA A 62 -2.84 5.48 -9.85
N VAL A 63 -3.38 4.27 -9.87
CA VAL A 63 -4.39 3.85 -10.84
C VAL A 63 -5.45 3.02 -10.13
N GLN A 64 -6.70 3.22 -10.51
CA GLN A 64 -7.83 2.46 -10.02
C GLN A 64 -8.39 1.59 -11.14
N TYR A 65 -8.62 0.33 -10.83
CA TYR A 65 -9.30 -0.63 -11.69
C TYR A 65 -10.60 -1.05 -11.04
N LYS A 66 -11.69 -0.98 -11.77
CA LYS A 66 -13.02 -1.45 -11.33
C LYS A 66 -13.49 -2.56 -12.26
N SER A 67 -13.90 -3.69 -11.68
CA SER A 67 -14.43 -4.80 -12.47
C SER A 67 -15.71 -4.39 -13.18
N LYS A 68 -15.84 -4.82 -14.45
CA LYS A 68 -17.06 -4.63 -15.24
C LYS A 68 -18.14 -5.66 -14.90
N THR A 69 -17.77 -6.76 -14.24
CA THR A 69 -18.63 -7.92 -14.04
C THR A 69 -19.01 -8.18 -12.59
N ASN A 70 -18.29 -7.61 -11.63
CA ASN A 70 -18.54 -7.77 -10.19
C ASN A 70 -18.12 -6.52 -9.43
N GLU A 71 -18.09 -6.60 -8.11
CA GLU A 71 -17.77 -5.46 -7.24
C GLU A 71 -16.28 -5.26 -6.98
N ARG A 72 -15.41 -6.08 -7.57
CA ARG A 72 -13.97 -6.02 -7.30
C ARG A 72 -13.36 -4.70 -7.74
N GLN A 73 -12.52 -4.15 -6.89
CA GLN A 73 -11.77 -2.93 -7.17
C GLN A 73 -10.32 -3.11 -6.72
N ILE A 74 -9.41 -2.50 -7.47
CA ILE A 74 -7.98 -2.52 -7.17
C ILE A 74 -7.47 -1.09 -7.34
N ILE A 75 -6.79 -0.58 -6.32
CA ILE A 75 -5.99 0.63 -6.46
C ILE A 75 -4.54 0.22 -6.30
N PHE A 76 -3.74 0.49 -7.32
CA PHE A 76 -2.29 0.30 -7.28
C PHE A 76 -1.62 1.66 -7.20
N SER A 77 -0.63 1.79 -6.32
CA SER A 77 0.20 2.99 -6.30
C SER A 77 1.68 2.67 -6.13
N GLN A 78 2.49 3.50 -6.73
CA GLN A 78 3.93 3.57 -6.53
C GLN A 78 4.25 4.99 -6.09
N THR A 79 4.93 5.12 -4.95
CA THR A 79 5.35 6.42 -4.42
C THR A 79 6.82 6.33 -4.03
N SER A 80 7.63 7.33 -4.38
CA SER A 80 9.03 7.31 -3.94
C SER A 80 9.09 7.35 -2.42
N LYS A 81 10.10 6.69 -1.82
CA LYS A 81 10.24 6.64 -0.36
C LYS A 81 10.26 8.03 0.27
N ASN A 82 10.91 8.98 -0.39
CA ASN A 82 11.01 10.35 0.12
C ASN A 82 9.68 11.10 0.05
N ALA A 83 8.85 10.79 -0.95
CA ALA A 83 7.54 11.39 -1.11
C ALA A 83 6.49 10.74 -0.20
N TYR A 84 6.67 9.47 0.13
CA TYR A 84 5.77 8.76 1.06
C TYR A 84 5.77 9.42 2.44
N GLY A 85 6.91 9.94 2.85
CA GLY A 85 7.07 10.90 3.93
C GLY A 85 6.42 10.52 5.25
N VAL A 86 5.82 11.51 5.87
CA VAL A 86 5.07 11.38 7.10
C VAL A 86 3.60 11.23 6.74
N GLU A 87 3.26 10.23 5.94
CA GLU A 87 1.86 9.94 5.70
C GLU A 87 1.25 9.30 6.94
N ARG A 88 0.19 9.94 7.38
CA ARG A 88 -0.66 9.36 8.37
C ARG A 88 -1.48 8.29 7.67
N LEU A 89 -1.11 7.03 7.88
CA LEU A 89 -2.01 5.95 7.53
C LEU A 89 -3.21 6.10 8.45
N ASN A 90 -4.27 6.72 7.95
CA ASN A 90 -5.50 6.85 8.69
C ASN A 90 -6.13 5.46 8.77
N THR A 91 -5.89 4.79 9.90
CA THR A 91 -6.46 3.49 10.20
C THR A 91 -7.72 3.61 11.07
N GLU A 92 -8.36 4.78 11.07
CA GLU A 92 -9.64 4.98 11.73
C GLU A 92 -10.68 3.95 11.30
N ASN A 93 -10.59 3.51 10.05
CA ASN A 93 -11.43 2.48 9.47
C ASN A 93 -10.83 1.07 9.57
N ALA A 94 -9.66 0.91 10.17
CA ALA A 94 -9.04 -0.41 10.29
C ALA A 94 -9.73 -1.24 11.35
N ILE A 95 -10.06 -2.49 11.01
CA ILE A 95 -10.63 -3.48 11.94
C ILE A 95 -9.57 -4.42 12.46
N THR A 96 -8.38 -4.43 11.85
CA THR A 96 -7.25 -5.25 12.29
C THR A 96 -6.03 -4.38 12.47
N TYR A 97 -5.15 -4.76 13.39
CA TYR A 97 -3.83 -4.15 13.48
C TYR A 97 -2.99 -4.55 12.28
N PRO A 98 -2.24 -3.61 11.70
CA PRO A 98 -1.30 -3.97 10.65
C PRO A 98 -0.31 -5.04 11.12
N GLU A 99 -0.13 -6.04 10.28
CA GLU A 99 0.80 -7.14 10.51
C GLU A 99 1.77 -7.28 9.35
N LEU A 100 2.95 -7.81 9.64
CA LEU A 100 3.93 -8.10 8.62
C LEU A 100 3.68 -9.51 8.10
N ILE A 101 3.46 -9.63 6.79
CA ILE A 101 3.24 -10.93 6.15
C ILE A 101 4.21 -11.12 5.00
N GLU A 102 4.54 -12.36 4.70
CA GLU A 102 5.39 -12.68 3.57
C GLU A 102 4.55 -12.77 2.29
N ILE A 103 4.99 -12.08 1.23
CA ILE A 103 4.28 -12.02 -0.06
C ILE A 103 5.04 -12.71 -1.20
N GLY A 104 6.11 -13.45 -0.89
CA GLY A 104 6.93 -14.14 -1.88
C GLY A 104 8.31 -13.52 -2.03
N ASN A 105 9.28 -14.29 -2.57
CA ASN A 105 10.66 -13.86 -2.76
C ASN A 105 11.32 -13.28 -1.49
N ASN A 106 10.95 -13.81 -0.33
CA ASN A 106 11.40 -13.33 0.98
C ASN A 106 11.10 -11.85 1.23
N LYS A 107 10.03 -11.33 0.59
CA LYS A 107 9.58 -9.96 0.82
C LYS A 107 8.46 -9.95 1.85
N ASP A 108 8.56 -8.99 2.77
CA ASP A 108 7.54 -8.73 3.75
C ASP A 108 6.71 -7.53 3.33
N ALA A 109 5.41 -7.62 3.56
CA ALA A 109 4.47 -6.53 3.34
C ALA A 109 3.68 -6.25 4.60
N LEU A 110 3.30 -5.01 4.78
CA LEU A 110 2.37 -4.62 5.81
C LEU A 110 0.95 -4.89 5.31
N TYR A 111 0.17 -5.62 6.09
CA TYR A 111 -1.20 -6.00 5.75
C TYR A 111 -2.18 -5.52 6.81
N PHE A 112 -3.31 -4.96 6.38
CA PHE A 112 -4.44 -4.69 7.27
C PHE A 112 -5.76 -4.64 6.48
N GLU A 113 -6.86 -4.73 7.22
CA GLU A 113 -8.21 -4.66 6.68
C GLU A 113 -8.93 -3.43 7.26
N THR A 114 -9.87 -2.89 6.50
CA THR A 114 -10.63 -1.70 6.90
C THR A 114 -12.09 -2.04 7.17
N TYR A 115 -12.81 -1.14 7.85
CA TYR A 115 -14.25 -1.27 8.07
C TYR A 115 -15.05 -1.27 6.77
N LYS A 116 -14.49 -0.73 5.71
CA LYS A 116 -15.11 -0.77 4.37
C LYS A 116 -14.83 -2.07 3.64
N HIS A 117 -14.22 -3.03 4.33
CA HIS A 117 -13.82 -4.32 3.79
C HIS A 117 -12.72 -4.25 2.72
N ASP A 118 -11.98 -3.13 2.67
CA ASP A 118 -10.78 -3.06 1.87
C ASP A 118 -9.68 -3.88 2.53
N LYS A 119 -8.87 -4.54 1.71
CA LYS A 119 -7.67 -5.22 2.14
C LYS A 119 -6.48 -4.53 1.52
N VAL A 120 -5.49 -4.22 2.35
CA VAL A 120 -4.37 -3.36 1.98
C VAL A 120 -3.05 -4.11 2.17
N LEU A 121 -2.18 -4.02 1.17
CA LEU A 121 -0.78 -4.44 1.24
C LEU A 121 0.12 -3.25 0.91
N ILE A 122 1.17 -3.08 1.71
CA ILE A 122 2.16 -2.03 1.50
C ILE A 122 3.55 -2.65 1.63
N TRP A 123 4.41 -2.48 0.64
CA TRP A 123 5.77 -3.00 0.69
C TRP A 123 6.74 -2.14 -0.13
N GLU A 124 8.01 -2.42 0.04
CA GLU A 124 9.08 -1.71 -0.64
C GLU A 124 9.53 -2.45 -1.90
N MET A 125 9.72 -1.70 -2.99
CA MET A 125 10.41 -2.17 -4.19
C MET A 125 11.37 -1.07 -4.65
N GLY A 126 12.67 -1.38 -4.66
CA GLY A 126 13.69 -0.42 -5.02
C GLY A 126 13.63 0.82 -4.12
N ASP A 127 13.52 1.99 -4.74
CA ASP A 127 13.40 3.28 -4.05
C ASP A 127 11.94 3.68 -3.80
N SER A 128 11.01 2.77 -3.99
CA SER A 128 9.59 3.07 -3.97
C SER A 128 8.84 2.28 -2.91
N ILE A 129 7.71 2.83 -2.51
CA ILE A 129 6.70 2.15 -1.72
C ILE A 129 5.56 1.77 -2.66
N ILE A 130 5.21 0.50 -2.64
CA ILE A 130 4.10 -0.05 -3.41
C ILE A 130 2.92 -0.26 -2.48
N GLU A 131 1.73 0.11 -2.92
CA GLU A 131 0.51 -0.09 -2.17
C GLU A 131 -0.56 -0.71 -3.07
N LEU A 132 -1.22 -1.74 -2.58
CA LEU A 132 -2.42 -2.32 -3.17
C LEU A 132 -3.56 -2.16 -2.19
N VAL A 133 -4.62 -1.46 -2.61
CA VAL A 133 -5.86 -1.35 -1.87
C VAL A 133 -6.93 -2.07 -2.68
N THR A 134 -7.54 -3.10 -2.11
CA THR A 134 -8.46 -3.94 -2.86
C THR A 134 -9.79 -4.11 -2.15
N TYR A 135 -10.85 -4.26 -2.93
CA TYR A 135 -12.18 -4.60 -2.47
C TYR A 135 -12.66 -5.84 -3.23
N GLY A 136 -13.26 -6.79 -2.51
CA GLY A 136 -13.78 -8.00 -3.12
C GLY A 136 -12.76 -9.13 -3.29
N PHE A 137 -11.58 -8.98 -2.72
CA PHE A 137 -10.52 -10.00 -2.71
C PHE A 137 -10.36 -10.54 -1.30
N ASN A 138 -10.08 -11.84 -1.17
CA ASN A 138 -9.65 -12.37 0.12
C ASN A 138 -8.12 -12.18 0.27
N LYS A 139 -7.61 -12.43 1.47
CA LYS A 139 -6.18 -12.24 1.78
C LYS A 139 -5.28 -13.03 0.83
N SER A 140 -5.63 -14.27 0.56
CA SER A 140 -4.85 -15.15 -0.33
C SER A 140 -4.82 -14.61 -1.76
N GLU A 141 -5.96 -14.14 -2.26
CA GLU A 141 -6.05 -13.53 -3.59
C GLU A 141 -5.24 -12.25 -3.69
N LEU A 142 -5.24 -11.44 -2.62
CA LEU A 142 -4.44 -10.21 -2.57
C LEU A 142 -2.93 -10.52 -2.60
N ILE A 143 -2.49 -11.54 -1.88
CA ILE A 143 -1.09 -11.98 -1.91
C ILE A 143 -0.71 -12.44 -3.32
N GLU A 144 -1.58 -13.21 -3.98
CA GLU A 144 -1.36 -13.61 -5.36
C GLU A 144 -1.28 -12.39 -6.30
N LEU A 145 -2.18 -11.43 -6.11
CA LEU A 145 -2.17 -10.20 -6.91
C LEU A 145 -0.85 -9.44 -6.79
N SER A 146 -0.27 -9.40 -5.59
CA SER A 146 0.99 -8.69 -5.35
C SER A 146 2.14 -9.24 -6.19
N LYS A 147 2.09 -10.50 -6.58
CA LYS A 147 3.12 -11.15 -7.40
C LYS A 147 3.15 -10.64 -8.84
N PHE A 148 2.09 -9.98 -9.28
CA PHE A 148 2.03 -9.37 -10.62
C PHE A 148 2.60 -7.96 -10.67
N VAL A 149 3.04 -7.42 -9.55
CA VAL A 149 3.73 -6.14 -9.53
C VAL A 149 5.17 -6.36 -9.94
N GLN A 150 5.58 -5.70 -11.01
CA GLN A 150 6.90 -5.89 -11.58
C GLN A 150 7.45 -4.60 -12.18
N LYS A 151 8.77 -4.58 -12.33
CA LYS A 151 9.46 -3.49 -13.02
C LYS A 151 9.06 -3.48 -14.49
N VAL A 152 8.81 -2.28 -15.01
CA VAL A 152 8.53 -2.05 -16.42
C VAL A 152 9.46 -0.97 -16.97
N GLU A 153 9.58 -0.91 -18.27
CA GLU A 153 10.40 0.09 -18.93
C GLU A 153 9.62 1.37 -19.27
#